data_3fd5c08a79e3f3e9e394d2d81b378545
#
_entry.id   3fd5c08a79e3f3e9e394d2d81b378545
#
_cell.length_a   1.000
_cell.length_b   1.000
_cell.length_c   1.000
_cell.angle_alpha   90.00
_cell.angle_beta   90.00
_cell.angle_gamma   90.00
#
_symmetry.space_group_name_H-M   'P 1'
#
loop_
_entity.id
_entity.type
_entity.pdbx_description
1 polymer ?
#
loop_
_entity_poly.entity_id
_entity_poly.type
_entity_poly.pdbx_seq_one_letter_code
_entity_poly.pdbx_strand_id
1 'polypeptide(L)'
;MSAIKTVHDAEYATANLGERIVAALKDAGIPPEKWTPEILGPADQIHGGGLQQTQVHAALVSITSDMHLLDIGCGIGGPARYFATEFGCRVTGIDLTDEYIDAASLLTQKIGLSDRVAFDCGDATALPYADASFDMA
;
A
#
# COMPACT_ATOMS: atom_id res chain seq x y z
N MET A 1 -9.59 14.04 17.51
CA MET A 1 -9.79 12.78 16.72
C MET A 1 -11.25 12.72 16.29
N SER A 2 -11.53 12.42 15.04
CA SER A 2 -12.93 12.32 14.59
C SER A 2 -13.58 11.05 15.14
N ALA A 3 -14.92 11.06 15.35
CA ALA A 3 -15.67 9.87 15.77
C ALA A 3 -15.49 8.70 14.76
N ILE A 4 -15.36 9.00 13.48
CA ILE A 4 -15.12 8.03 12.42
C ILE A 4 -13.78 7.31 12.64
N LYS A 5 -12.70 8.06 12.93
CA LYS A 5 -11.38 7.44 13.20
C LYS A 5 -11.43 6.53 14.43
N THR A 6 -12.13 6.93 15.48
CA THR A 6 -12.24 6.11 16.71
C THR A 6 -12.94 4.77 16.45
N VAL A 7 -14.02 4.75 15.67
CA VAL A 7 -14.73 3.51 15.30
C VAL A 7 -13.85 2.65 14.39
N HIS A 8 -13.20 3.26 13.42
CA HIS A 8 -12.31 2.60 12.48
C HIS A 8 -11.13 1.92 13.21
N ASP A 9 -10.43 2.65 14.09
CA ASP A 9 -9.29 2.11 14.85
C ASP A 9 -9.69 0.92 15.72
N ALA A 10 -10.90 0.94 16.30
CA ALA A 10 -11.40 -0.18 17.10
C ALA A 10 -11.65 -1.47 16.27
N GLU A 11 -11.89 -1.32 14.98
CA GLU A 11 -12.25 -2.44 14.11
C GLU A 11 -11.06 -2.95 13.27
N TYR A 12 -10.17 -2.06 12.83
CA TYR A 12 -9.12 -2.38 11.86
C TYR A 12 -7.68 -2.27 12.40
N ALA A 13 -7.46 -1.56 13.51
CA ALA A 13 -6.12 -1.38 14.05
C ALA A 13 -5.51 -2.72 14.52
N THR A 14 -4.34 -3.05 14.00
CA THR A 14 -3.58 -4.26 14.34
C THR A 14 -2.13 -3.88 14.63
N ALA A 15 -1.78 -3.86 15.91
CA ALA A 15 -0.43 -3.48 16.35
C ALA A 15 0.64 -4.39 15.73
N ASN A 16 1.75 -3.77 15.32
CA ASN A 16 2.93 -4.43 14.77
C ASN A 16 2.65 -5.32 13.55
N LEU A 17 1.66 -4.95 12.72
CA LEU A 17 1.26 -5.75 11.56
C LEU A 17 2.42 -5.97 10.59
N GLY A 18 3.20 -4.94 10.29
CA GLY A 18 4.33 -5.02 9.38
C GLY A 18 5.40 -5.99 9.88
N GLU A 19 5.76 -5.90 11.16
CA GLU A 19 6.75 -6.79 11.79
C GLU A 19 6.27 -8.25 11.83
N ARG A 20 4.99 -8.47 12.04
CA ARG A 20 4.39 -9.81 12.02
C ARG A 20 4.45 -10.43 10.62
N ILE A 21 4.21 -9.66 9.57
CA ILE A 21 4.36 -10.12 8.19
C ILE A 21 5.83 -10.44 7.90
N VAL A 22 6.74 -9.55 8.28
CA VAL A 22 8.20 -9.78 8.15
C VAL A 22 8.63 -11.05 8.87
N ALA A 23 8.16 -11.28 10.09
CA ALA A 23 8.47 -12.49 10.85
C ALA A 23 7.91 -13.75 10.15
N ALA A 24 6.67 -13.73 9.70
CA ALA A 24 6.05 -14.85 9.01
C ALA A 24 6.78 -15.24 7.71
N LEU A 25 7.26 -14.26 6.93
CA LEU A 25 8.06 -14.52 5.72
C LEU A 25 9.40 -15.18 6.05
N LYS A 26 10.07 -14.73 7.12
CA LYS A 26 11.32 -15.32 7.59
C LYS A 26 11.12 -16.76 8.10
N ASP A 27 10.06 -16.98 8.87
CA ASP A 27 9.71 -18.31 9.40
C ASP A 27 9.34 -19.28 8.27
N ALA A 28 8.77 -18.78 7.18
CA ALA A 28 8.52 -19.53 5.95
C ALA A 28 9.80 -19.80 5.12
N GLY A 29 10.98 -19.33 5.58
CA GLY A 29 12.25 -19.53 4.88
C GLY A 29 12.40 -18.68 3.61
N ILE A 30 11.64 -17.58 3.48
CA ILE A 30 11.75 -16.67 2.36
C ILE A 30 12.68 -15.51 2.75
N PRO A 31 13.91 -15.49 2.22
CA PRO A 31 14.87 -14.47 2.62
C PRO A 31 14.52 -13.10 2.02
N PRO A 32 14.87 -11.98 2.70
CA PRO A 32 14.48 -10.62 2.33
C PRO A 32 14.82 -10.23 0.88
N GLU A 33 15.92 -10.71 0.34
CA GLU A 33 16.36 -10.44 -1.04
C GLU A 33 15.45 -11.04 -2.12
N LYS A 34 14.53 -11.93 -1.71
CA LYS A 34 13.51 -12.53 -2.60
C LYS A 34 12.13 -11.87 -2.48
N TRP A 35 11.98 -10.89 -1.60
CA TRP A 35 10.69 -10.26 -1.41
C TRP A 35 10.36 -9.35 -2.58
N THR A 36 9.21 -9.62 -3.19
CA THR A 36 8.63 -8.88 -4.31
C THR A 36 7.15 -8.63 -4.02
N PRO A 37 6.46 -7.76 -4.76
CA PRO A 37 5.02 -7.60 -4.63
C PRO A 37 4.24 -8.92 -4.75
N GLU A 38 4.70 -9.85 -5.58
CA GLU A 38 4.07 -11.17 -5.74
C GLU A 38 4.23 -12.05 -4.49
N ILE A 39 5.41 -12.02 -3.86
CA ILE A 39 5.68 -12.76 -2.62
C ILE A 39 4.89 -12.17 -1.45
N LEU A 40 4.74 -10.85 -1.41
CA LEU A 40 3.94 -10.17 -0.38
C LEU A 40 2.43 -10.30 -0.63
N GLY A 41 2.01 -10.48 -1.87
CA GLY A 41 0.61 -10.45 -2.30
C GLY A 41 -0.37 -11.22 -1.43
N PRO A 42 -0.09 -12.46 -1.00
CA PRO A 42 -0.98 -13.20 -0.09
C PRO A 42 -1.21 -12.53 1.26
N ALA A 43 -0.31 -11.65 1.70
CA ALA A 43 -0.37 -10.97 2.98
C ALA A 43 -0.80 -9.50 2.88
N ASP A 44 -0.57 -8.84 1.75
CA ASP A 44 -0.69 -7.38 1.62
C ASP A 44 -1.81 -6.89 0.69
N GLN A 45 -2.43 -7.79 -0.07
CA GLN A 45 -3.60 -7.48 -0.90
C GLN A 45 -4.88 -7.72 -0.07
N ILE A 46 -5.17 -6.80 0.85
CA ILE A 46 -6.27 -6.95 1.84
C ILE A 46 -7.65 -6.56 1.28
N HIS A 47 -7.92 -6.87 0.03
CA HIS A 47 -9.21 -6.70 -0.62
C HIS A 47 -9.68 -7.99 -1.30
N GLY A 48 -10.95 -8.04 -1.73
CA GLY A 48 -11.49 -9.20 -2.43
C GLY A 48 -10.76 -9.46 -3.75
N GLY A 49 -10.35 -10.72 -3.99
CA GLY A 49 -9.66 -11.14 -5.19
C GLY A 49 -8.13 -11.01 -5.17
N GLY A 50 -7.54 -10.41 -4.13
CA GLY A 50 -6.10 -10.36 -3.93
C GLY A 50 -5.33 -9.76 -5.12
N LEU A 51 -4.07 -10.15 -5.29
CA LEU A 51 -3.20 -9.64 -6.35
C LEU A 51 -3.78 -9.82 -7.76
N GLN A 52 -4.49 -10.91 -8.02
CA GLN A 52 -5.12 -11.14 -9.32
C GLN A 52 -6.12 -10.02 -9.66
N GLN A 53 -6.92 -9.58 -8.70
CA GLN A 53 -7.88 -8.49 -8.92
C GLN A 53 -7.16 -7.15 -9.17
N THR A 54 -6.06 -6.87 -8.45
CA THR A 54 -5.21 -5.71 -8.71
C THR A 54 -4.67 -5.73 -10.15
N GLN A 55 -4.22 -6.87 -10.63
CA GLN A 55 -3.74 -7.05 -12.02
C GLN A 55 -4.85 -6.82 -13.06
N VAL A 56 -6.06 -7.30 -12.78
CA VAL A 56 -7.22 -7.07 -13.66
C VAL A 56 -7.54 -5.56 -13.73
N HIS A 57 -7.56 -4.85 -12.62
CA HIS A 57 -7.79 -3.40 -12.60
C HIS A 57 -6.68 -2.65 -13.33
N ALA A 58 -5.42 -3.02 -13.11
CA ALA A 58 -4.28 -2.42 -13.79
C ALA A 58 -4.37 -2.53 -15.32
N ALA A 59 -4.91 -3.64 -15.83
CA ALA A 59 -5.08 -3.86 -17.27
C ALA A 59 -6.17 -2.98 -17.91
N LEU A 60 -7.03 -2.35 -17.13
CA LEU A 60 -8.10 -1.47 -17.61
C LEU A 60 -7.66 -0.02 -17.83
N VAL A 61 -6.48 0.33 -17.38
CA VAL A 61 -5.96 1.71 -17.41
C VAL A 61 -4.61 1.77 -18.10
N SER A 62 -4.28 2.93 -18.68
CA SER A 62 -2.99 3.16 -19.32
C SER A 62 -2.10 3.94 -18.36
N ILE A 63 -1.18 3.23 -17.70
CA ILE A 63 -0.23 3.82 -16.76
C ILE A 63 1.15 3.87 -17.40
N THR A 64 1.83 5.01 -17.25
CA THR A 64 3.19 5.23 -17.73
C THR A 64 4.13 5.54 -16.57
N SER A 65 5.43 5.37 -16.79
CA SER A 65 6.44 5.49 -15.74
C SER A 65 6.64 6.92 -15.21
N ASP A 66 6.18 7.94 -15.93
CA ASP A 66 6.21 9.34 -15.53
C ASP A 66 5.02 9.78 -14.69
N MET A 67 3.99 8.94 -14.58
CA MET A 67 2.78 9.23 -13.80
C MET A 67 3.02 9.16 -12.29
N HIS A 68 2.21 9.93 -11.57
CA HIS A 68 2.08 9.87 -10.12
C HIS A 68 0.63 9.51 -9.77
N LEU A 69 0.44 8.35 -9.15
CA LEU A 69 -0.86 7.82 -8.77
C LEU A 69 -1.16 8.09 -7.29
N LEU A 70 -2.44 8.27 -6.97
CA LEU A 70 -2.93 8.30 -5.60
C LEU A 70 -3.76 7.02 -5.32
N ASP A 71 -3.36 6.24 -4.32
CA ASP A 71 -4.08 5.05 -3.86
C ASP A 71 -4.87 5.41 -2.59
N ILE A 72 -6.18 5.63 -2.74
CA ILE A 72 -7.07 6.05 -1.65
C ILE A 72 -7.61 4.82 -0.92
N GLY A 73 -7.36 4.75 0.38
CA GLY A 73 -7.65 3.55 1.18
C GLY A 73 -6.62 2.45 0.89
N CYS A 74 -5.34 2.84 0.87
CA CYS A 74 -4.25 1.99 0.41
C CYS A 74 -3.96 0.77 1.29
N GLY A 75 -4.56 0.67 2.47
CA GLY A 75 -4.29 -0.39 3.42
C GLY A 75 -2.80 -0.48 3.74
N ILE A 76 -2.24 -1.68 3.67
CA ILE A 76 -0.80 -1.89 3.88
C ILE A 76 0.03 -1.82 2.58
N GLY A 77 -0.51 -1.20 1.55
CA GLY A 77 0.23 -0.77 0.37
C GLY A 77 0.52 -1.83 -0.69
N GLY A 78 -0.16 -2.97 -0.68
CA GLY A 78 0.04 -4.04 -1.67
C GLY A 78 -0.17 -3.58 -3.11
N PRO A 79 -1.34 -3.02 -3.47
CA PRO A 79 -1.58 -2.46 -4.79
C PRO A 79 -0.58 -1.37 -5.17
N ALA A 80 -0.27 -0.43 -4.27
CA ALA A 80 0.68 0.65 -4.54
C ALA A 80 2.07 0.11 -4.94
N ARG A 81 2.60 -0.88 -4.21
CA ARG A 81 3.87 -1.53 -4.55
C ARG A 81 3.81 -2.27 -5.89
N TYR A 82 2.70 -2.94 -6.18
CA TYR A 82 2.50 -3.60 -7.46
C TYR A 82 2.55 -2.61 -8.63
N PHE A 83 1.77 -1.50 -8.56
CA PHE A 83 1.76 -0.47 -9.60
C PHE A 83 3.16 0.14 -9.82
N ALA A 84 3.86 0.49 -8.76
CA ALA A 84 5.20 1.05 -8.86
C ALA A 84 6.21 0.09 -9.50
N THR A 85 6.10 -1.21 -9.21
CA THR A 85 6.98 -2.24 -9.77
C THR A 85 6.65 -2.53 -11.23
N GLU A 86 5.38 -2.73 -11.54
CA GLU A 86 4.93 -3.14 -12.88
C GLU A 86 5.09 -2.01 -13.91
N PHE A 87 4.71 -0.78 -13.54
CA PHE A 87 4.69 0.36 -14.46
C PHE A 87 5.86 1.32 -14.29
N GLY A 88 6.65 1.19 -13.22
CA GLY A 88 7.74 2.11 -12.92
C GLY A 88 7.28 3.50 -12.47
N CYS A 89 5.99 3.71 -12.23
CA CYS A 89 5.39 4.97 -11.82
C CYS A 89 5.65 5.29 -10.34
N ARG A 90 5.30 6.50 -9.92
CA ARG A 90 5.25 6.88 -8.49
C ARG A 90 3.85 6.67 -7.95
N VAL A 91 3.74 6.23 -6.70
CA VAL A 91 2.47 6.06 -6.01
C VAL A 91 2.55 6.69 -4.62
N THR A 92 1.53 7.47 -4.28
CA THR A 92 1.27 7.90 -2.90
C THR A 92 0.02 7.17 -2.43
N GLY A 93 0.12 6.42 -1.33
CA GLY A 93 -1.02 5.80 -0.67
C GLY A 93 -1.50 6.65 0.50
N ILE A 94 -2.80 6.68 0.75
CA ILE A 94 -3.38 7.31 1.93
C ILE A 94 -4.39 6.35 2.57
N ASP A 95 -4.30 6.21 3.89
CA ASP A 95 -5.24 5.40 4.69
C ASP A 95 -5.50 6.07 6.04
N LEU A 96 -6.63 5.76 6.64
CA LEU A 96 -7.02 6.34 7.93
C LEU A 96 -6.33 5.64 9.11
N THR A 97 -5.82 4.42 8.91
CA THR A 97 -5.26 3.55 9.94
C THR A 97 -3.75 3.74 10.05
N ASP A 98 -3.28 4.33 11.16
CA ASP A 98 -1.85 4.57 11.42
C ASP A 98 -1.02 3.27 11.30
N GLU A 99 -1.51 2.18 11.88
CA GLU A 99 -0.83 0.88 11.88
C GLU A 99 -0.69 0.28 10.47
N TYR A 100 -1.63 0.58 9.57
CA TYR A 100 -1.53 0.17 8.17
C TYR A 100 -0.46 0.97 7.44
N ILE A 101 -0.39 2.28 7.69
CA ILE A 101 0.64 3.15 7.12
C ILE A 101 2.04 2.76 7.60
N ASP A 102 2.19 2.44 8.89
CA ASP A 102 3.44 1.93 9.44
C ASP A 102 3.86 0.62 8.76
N ALA A 103 2.94 -0.33 8.63
CA ALA A 103 3.18 -1.60 7.94
C ALA A 103 3.50 -1.38 6.44
N ALA A 104 2.74 -0.52 5.75
CA ALA A 104 2.97 -0.19 4.35
C ALA A 104 4.37 0.38 4.12
N SER A 105 4.79 1.32 4.97
CA SER A 105 6.10 1.96 4.90
C SER A 105 7.23 0.98 5.17
N LEU A 106 7.08 0.13 6.20
CA LEU A 106 8.07 -0.90 6.54
C LEU A 106 8.26 -1.90 5.39
N LEU A 107 7.16 -2.46 4.86
CA LEU A 107 7.22 -3.44 3.77
C LEU A 107 7.82 -2.83 2.50
N THR A 108 7.46 -1.58 2.18
CA THR A 108 8.00 -0.85 1.03
C THR A 108 9.50 -0.62 1.15
N GLN A 109 9.97 -0.24 2.33
CA GLN A 109 11.40 -0.11 2.62
C GLN A 109 12.13 -1.44 2.46
N LYS A 110 11.55 -2.55 2.96
CA LYS A 110 12.16 -3.88 2.89
C LYS A 110 12.36 -4.40 1.47
N ILE A 111 11.52 -3.99 0.52
CA ILE A 111 11.67 -4.39 -0.88
C ILE A 111 12.31 -3.30 -1.76
N GLY A 112 12.81 -2.21 -1.16
CA GLY A 112 13.60 -1.20 -1.85
C GLY A 112 12.78 -0.29 -2.77
N LEU A 113 11.51 0.00 -2.46
CA LEU A 113 10.62 0.84 -3.27
C LEU A 113 10.34 2.23 -2.66
N SER A 114 11.07 2.63 -1.61
CA SER A 114 10.81 3.90 -0.91
C SER A 114 11.09 5.17 -1.74
N ASP A 115 11.79 5.04 -2.86
CA ASP A 115 12.01 6.13 -3.82
C ASP A 115 10.81 6.36 -4.76
N ARG A 116 9.88 5.40 -4.85
CA ARG A 116 8.73 5.45 -5.75
C ARG A 116 7.39 5.42 -5.03
N VAL A 117 7.33 4.84 -3.84
CA VAL A 117 6.08 4.65 -3.08
C VAL A 117 6.22 5.30 -1.72
N ALA A 118 5.29 6.19 -1.40
CA ALA A 118 5.17 6.86 -0.10
C ALA A 118 3.75 6.68 0.45
N PHE A 119 3.59 6.83 1.76
CA PHE A 119 2.30 6.67 2.43
C PHE A 119 2.05 7.78 3.44
N ASP A 120 0.80 8.25 3.47
CA ASP A 120 0.32 9.27 4.40
C ASP A 120 -0.86 8.71 5.21
N CYS A 121 -0.90 8.99 6.50
CA CYS A 121 -2.09 8.75 7.31
C CYS A 121 -3.05 9.92 7.17
N GLY A 122 -4.27 9.67 6.72
CA GLY A 122 -5.24 10.75 6.51
C GLY A 122 -6.63 10.28 6.12
N ASP A 123 -7.56 11.24 6.19
CA ASP A 123 -8.96 11.04 5.87
C ASP A 123 -9.20 11.30 4.37
N ALA A 124 -9.72 10.31 3.66
CA ALA A 124 -10.02 10.40 2.23
C ALA A 124 -11.11 11.46 1.90
N THR A 125 -11.91 11.87 2.89
CA THR A 125 -12.91 12.93 2.72
C THR A 125 -12.32 14.34 2.82
N ALA A 126 -11.06 14.45 3.24
CA ALA A 126 -10.33 15.71 3.40
C ALA A 126 -8.85 15.51 3.02
N LEU A 127 -8.61 15.20 1.75
CA LEU A 127 -7.28 14.91 1.24
C LEU A 127 -6.32 16.09 1.45
N PRO A 128 -5.10 15.87 1.99
CA PRO A 128 -4.14 16.92 2.31
C PRO A 128 -3.30 17.37 1.09
N TYR A 129 -3.78 17.12 -0.11
CA TYR A 129 -3.04 17.41 -1.34
C TYR A 129 -3.64 18.59 -2.10
N ALA A 130 -2.79 19.33 -2.82
CA ALA A 130 -3.23 20.38 -3.73
C ALA A 130 -3.97 19.77 -4.93
N ASP A 131 -4.84 20.57 -5.56
CA ASP A 131 -5.51 20.19 -6.80
C ASP A 131 -4.50 19.82 -7.88
N ALA A 132 -4.83 18.83 -8.70
CA ALA A 132 -4.00 18.35 -9.81
C ALA A 132 -2.60 17.83 -9.38
N SER A 133 -2.45 17.33 -8.15
CA SER A 133 -1.18 16.73 -7.66
C SER A 133 -0.89 15.37 -8.24
N PHE A 134 -1.89 14.67 -8.76
CA PHE A 134 -1.79 13.30 -9.27
C PHE A 134 -2.37 13.18 -10.66
N ASP A 135 -1.82 12.24 -11.43
CA ASP A 135 -2.29 11.93 -12.79
C ASP A 135 -3.50 10.98 -12.78
N MET A 136 -3.62 10.18 -11.71
CA MET A 136 -4.70 9.20 -11.53
C MET A 136 -4.92 8.91 -10.04
N ALA A 137 -6.15 8.53 -9.68
CA ALA A 137 -6.54 8.04 -8.36
C ALA A 137 -7.45 6.81 -8.46
#